data_8c7dc8e9920b6899840d2873e3bcf258
#
_entry.id   8c7dc8e9920b6899840d2873e3bcf258
#
_cell.length_a   1.000
_cell.length_b   1.000
_cell.length_c   1.000
_cell.angle_alpha   90.00
_cell.angle_beta   90.00
_cell.angle_gamma   90.00
#
_symmetry.space_group_name_H-M   'P 1'
#
loop_
_entity.id
_entity.type
_entity.pdbx_description
1 polymer ?
#
loop_
_entity_poly.entity_id
_entity_poly.type
_entity_poly.pdbx_seq_one_letter_code
_entity_poly.pdbx_strand_id
1 'polypeptide(L)'
;MSSSMTPREIVSELDRHIIGQQDAKRAVAIALRNRWRRMNLDAAMAEEVTPKNILMIGPTGVGKTEIARRLAKLAGAPFIKVEATKFTEVGYVGRDVDSIIRDLVDIAVKMLREAEMEKVASLATDAAEDRVLDALLPGPRSVGFGNTPDDKPRDSDARQMFRKRLRQGELDDKEIELDIAAPKVGVEIMAPPGMEEMTQQLSQMFSNISGGRTQKSRLRIKDAMRKLKEEEAARLVNEDEIRTRAVTAVEQTGIVFIDEIDKVAKRSEGAGADVSREGVQRDLLPLIEGSSITTKYGTIRTDHILFIASGAFHLVRPSDLIPELQGRLPIRVELAALSPGDFKRILVEPTMSLTEQYQALLATEGLTLRFTDDGLEKIAELAWSVNESTENIGARRLHTVLEKLLEEISFNAGDNAVTEVVIDAAYVTGQLASLAANQDLSRYIL
;
A
#
# COMPACT_ATOMS: atom_id res chain seq x y z
N MET A 1 -0.87 12.44 12.24
CA MET A 1 -0.06 13.63 12.59
C MET A 1 0.69 14.05 11.36
N SER A 2 0.41 15.24 10.81
CA SER A 2 1.18 15.78 9.68
C SER A 2 2.62 15.96 10.14
N SER A 3 3.55 15.34 9.46
CA SER A 3 4.98 15.34 9.77
C SER A 3 5.49 16.79 9.91
N SER A 4 6.02 17.15 11.07
CA SER A 4 6.70 18.45 11.31
C SER A 4 8.05 18.52 10.57
N MET A 5 8.43 17.48 9.84
CA MET A 5 9.70 17.35 9.14
C MET A 5 9.96 18.50 8.17
N THR A 6 11.17 19.00 8.17
CA THR A 6 11.68 19.93 7.15
C THR A 6 11.89 19.22 5.81
N PRO A 7 11.95 19.94 4.68
CA PRO A 7 12.25 19.32 3.39
C PRO A 7 13.56 18.51 3.37
N ARG A 8 14.58 18.94 4.12
CA ARG A 8 15.85 18.23 4.22
C ARG A 8 15.70 16.90 4.96
N GLU A 9 14.95 16.88 6.05
CA GLU A 9 14.65 15.63 6.78
C GLU A 9 13.83 14.66 5.93
N ILE A 10 12.85 15.16 5.16
CA ILE A 10 12.08 14.34 4.23
C ILE A 10 13.00 13.71 3.17
N VAL A 11 13.93 14.48 2.58
CA VAL A 11 14.92 13.97 1.62
C VAL A 11 15.79 12.91 2.28
N SER A 12 16.29 13.17 3.49
CA SER A 12 17.11 12.21 4.25
C SER A 12 16.37 10.89 4.51
N GLU A 13 15.08 10.93 4.85
CA GLU A 13 14.28 9.71 5.02
C GLU A 13 14.05 8.99 3.68
N LEU A 14 13.87 9.72 2.58
CA LEU A 14 13.77 9.12 1.25
C LEU A 14 15.10 8.49 0.82
N ASP A 15 16.24 9.08 1.19
CA ASP A 15 17.59 8.57 0.90
C ASP A 15 17.82 7.17 1.51
N ARG A 16 17.15 6.84 2.62
CA ARG A 16 17.21 5.51 3.24
C ARG A 16 16.62 4.39 2.39
N HIS A 17 15.84 4.73 1.38
CA HIS A 17 15.09 3.77 0.57
C HIS A 17 15.35 3.88 -0.92
N ILE A 18 15.79 5.03 -1.39
CA ILE A 18 15.91 5.35 -2.81
C ILE A 18 17.30 5.91 -3.08
N ILE A 19 18.02 5.28 -3.98
CA ILE A 19 19.35 5.70 -4.38
C ILE A 19 19.25 6.77 -5.47
N GLY A 20 20.08 7.81 -5.38
CA GLY A 20 20.11 8.88 -6.37
C GLY A 20 18.83 9.73 -6.38
N GLN A 21 18.46 10.25 -7.55
CA GLN A 21 17.19 10.96 -7.84
C GLN A 21 16.96 12.20 -6.97
N GLN A 22 17.99 12.98 -6.68
CA GLN A 22 17.94 14.08 -5.71
C GLN A 22 16.92 15.17 -6.06
N ASP A 23 16.79 15.52 -7.35
CA ASP A 23 15.84 16.55 -7.79
C ASP A 23 14.38 16.11 -7.59
N ALA A 24 14.08 14.83 -7.87
CA ALA A 24 12.75 14.28 -7.64
C ALA A 24 12.42 14.23 -6.14
N LYS A 25 13.34 13.77 -5.29
CA LYS A 25 13.19 13.77 -3.83
C LYS A 25 12.97 15.18 -3.28
N ARG A 26 13.75 16.16 -3.78
CA ARG A 26 13.61 17.56 -3.39
C ARG A 26 12.24 18.14 -3.77
N ALA A 27 11.77 17.87 -4.99
CA ALA A 27 10.48 18.35 -5.47
C ALA A 27 9.31 17.80 -4.62
N VAL A 28 9.30 16.49 -4.37
CA VAL A 28 8.26 15.88 -3.55
C VAL A 28 8.33 16.31 -2.08
N ALA A 29 9.53 16.53 -1.54
CA ALA A 29 9.72 17.02 -0.18
C ALA A 29 9.19 18.46 -0.02
N ILE A 30 9.41 19.33 -1.02
CA ILE A 30 8.86 20.69 -1.04
C ILE A 30 7.32 20.61 -1.16
N ALA A 31 6.77 19.75 -2.01
CA ALA A 31 5.32 19.60 -2.16
C ALA A 31 4.66 19.16 -0.85
N LEU A 32 5.24 18.17 -0.15
CA LEU A 32 4.76 17.73 1.16
C LEU A 32 4.84 18.85 2.19
N ARG A 33 5.96 19.58 2.26
CA ARG A 33 6.13 20.69 3.20
C ARG A 33 5.19 21.85 2.92
N ASN A 34 4.91 22.15 1.65
CA ASN A 34 3.96 23.19 1.27
C ASN A 34 2.53 22.84 1.71
N ARG A 35 2.16 21.54 1.68
CA ARG A 35 0.90 21.07 2.24
C ARG A 35 0.81 21.35 3.75
N TRP A 36 1.86 21.03 4.51
CA TRP A 36 1.93 21.35 5.94
C TRP A 36 1.85 22.87 6.18
N ARG A 37 2.55 23.69 5.36
CA ARG A 37 2.48 25.16 5.45
C ARG A 37 1.06 25.65 5.21
N ARG A 38 0.38 25.12 4.19
CA ARG A 38 -1.01 25.48 3.88
C ARG A 38 -1.96 25.21 5.05
N MET A 39 -1.83 24.07 5.71
CA MET A 39 -2.67 23.73 6.87
C MET A 39 -2.43 24.64 8.09
N ASN A 40 -1.37 25.44 8.09
CA ASN A 40 -1.06 26.42 9.14
C ASN A 40 -1.34 27.86 8.71
N LEU A 41 -1.96 28.09 7.55
CA LEU A 41 -2.48 29.39 7.13
C LEU A 41 -3.88 29.64 7.72
N ASP A 42 -4.32 30.89 7.66
CA ASP A 42 -5.73 31.20 7.91
C ASP A 42 -6.63 30.53 6.87
N ALA A 43 -7.90 30.32 7.20
CA ALA A 43 -8.82 29.54 6.39
C ALA A 43 -9.00 30.10 4.96
N ALA A 44 -9.10 31.42 4.83
CA ALA A 44 -9.30 32.08 3.54
C ALA A 44 -8.08 31.89 2.62
N MET A 45 -6.87 32.08 3.14
CA MET A 45 -5.63 31.88 2.39
C MET A 45 -5.39 30.40 2.11
N ALA A 46 -5.71 29.51 3.04
CA ALA A 46 -5.55 28.07 2.88
C ALA A 46 -6.45 27.50 1.75
N GLU A 47 -7.61 28.10 1.50
CA GLU A 47 -8.51 27.70 0.41
C GLU A 47 -7.94 28.07 -0.97
N GLU A 48 -7.26 29.21 -1.10
CA GLU A 48 -6.66 29.69 -2.33
C GLU A 48 -5.35 28.96 -2.72
N VAL A 49 -4.65 28.38 -1.74
CA VAL A 49 -3.37 27.69 -1.97
C VAL A 49 -3.59 26.26 -2.45
N THR A 50 -3.52 26.04 -3.75
CA THR A 50 -3.60 24.70 -4.35
C THR A 50 -2.25 23.98 -4.38
N PRO A 51 -2.23 22.63 -4.30
CA PRO A 51 -1.01 21.85 -4.48
C PRO A 51 -0.36 22.09 -5.83
N LYS A 52 0.95 22.04 -5.89
CA LYS A 52 1.68 22.07 -7.16
C LYS A 52 1.93 20.62 -7.60
N ASN A 53 1.15 20.15 -8.56
CA ASN A 53 1.25 18.79 -9.07
C ASN A 53 2.58 18.56 -9.80
N ILE A 54 3.03 17.31 -9.82
CA ILE A 54 4.37 16.94 -10.26
C ILE A 54 4.28 15.99 -11.46
N LEU A 55 5.07 16.25 -12.51
CA LEU A 55 5.32 15.32 -13.60
C LEU A 55 6.74 14.75 -13.44
N MET A 56 6.82 13.43 -13.19
CA MET A 56 8.06 12.69 -13.12
C MET A 56 8.37 12.04 -14.47
N ILE A 57 9.49 12.39 -15.06
CA ILE A 57 9.94 11.93 -16.37
C ILE A 57 11.16 11.05 -16.18
N GLY A 58 11.24 9.90 -16.82
CA GLY A 58 12.44 9.06 -16.79
C GLY A 58 12.16 7.59 -17.03
N PRO A 59 13.21 6.78 -17.23
CA PRO A 59 13.09 5.36 -17.57
C PRO A 59 12.28 4.55 -16.58
N THR A 60 11.87 3.36 -16.97
CA THR A 60 11.20 2.41 -16.08
C THR A 60 12.19 1.92 -15.01
N GLY A 61 11.69 1.66 -13.80
CA GLY A 61 12.51 1.07 -12.73
C GLY A 61 13.53 1.98 -12.04
N VAL A 62 13.48 3.31 -12.26
CA VAL A 62 14.38 4.29 -11.61
C VAL A 62 13.85 4.83 -10.27
N GLY A 63 12.71 4.33 -9.79
CA GLY A 63 12.18 4.68 -8.47
C GLY A 63 11.02 5.67 -8.44
N LYS A 64 10.43 6.09 -9.60
CA LYS A 64 9.31 7.05 -9.65
C LYS A 64 8.17 6.72 -8.69
N THR A 65 7.61 5.53 -8.80
CA THR A 65 6.52 5.05 -7.93
C THR A 65 6.95 4.94 -6.47
N GLU A 66 8.18 4.47 -6.22
CA GLU A 66 8.69 4.29 -4.86
C GLU A 66 8.85 5.61 -4.12
N ILE A 67 9.31 6.67 -4.80
CA ILE A 67 9.38 8.02 -4.24
C ILE A 67 7.99 8.46 -3.75
N ALA A 68 6.97 8.34 -4.59
CA ALA A 68 5.60 8.76 -4.25
C ALA A 68 5.02 7.92 -3.10
N ARG A 69 5.22 6.60 -3.12
CA ARG A 69 4.75 5.69 -2.08
C ARG A 69 5.40 5.96 -0.72
N ARG A 70 6.73 6.17 -0.69
CA ARG A 70 7.45 6.51 0.54
C ARG A 70 7.07 7.87 1.07
N LEU A 71 6.88 8.86 0.18
CA LEU A 71 6.38 10.17 0.56
C LEU A 71 5.03 10.06 1.28
N ALA A 72 4.08 9.31 0.70
CA ALA A 72 2.75 9.13 1.28
C ALA A 72 2.83 8.43 2.65
N LYS A 73 3.69 7.42 2.78
CA LYS A 73 3.92 6.73 4.07
C LYS A 73 4.48 7.68 5.13
N LEU A 74 5.46 8.50 4.79
CA LEU A 74 6.04 9.52 5.68
C LEU A 74 5.00 10.56 6.11
N ALA A 75 4.10 10.91 5.21
CA ALA A 75 3.02 11.87 5.47
C ALA A 75 1.87 11.27 6.28
N GLY A 76 1.78 9.94 6.42
CA GLY A 76 0.58 9.26 6.92
C GLY A 76 -0.65 9.59 6.07
N ALA A 77 -0.45 9.78 4.75
CA ALA A 77 -1.47 10.25 3.81
C ALA A 77 -2.11 9.10 3.05
N PRO A 78 -3.42 9.18 2.75
CA PRO A 78 -4.05 8.25 1.82
C PRO A 78 -3.35 8.30 0.46
N PHE A 79 -3.03 7.13 -0.09
CA PHE A 79 -2.26 7.00 -1.32
C PHE A 79 -2.86 5.96 -2.24
N ILE A 80 -3.03 6.33 -3.50
CA ILE A 80 -3.41 5.40 -4.56
C ILE A 80 -2.45 5.52 -5.75
N LYS A 81 -2.07 4.36 -6.31
CA LYS A 81 -1.40 4.27 -7.60
C LYS A 81 -2.38 3.75 -8.64
N VAL A 82 -2.47 4.45 -9.75
CA VAL A 82 -3.26 4.05 -10.92
C VAL A 82 -2.40 4.13 -12.17
N GLU A 83 -2.75 3.36 -13.18
CA GLU A 83 -2.13 3.43 -14.52
C GLU A 83 -3.09 4.15 -15.45
N ALA A 84 -2.63 5.18 -16.16
CA ALA A 84 -3.46 5.97 -17.07
C ALA A 84 -4.13 5.12 -18.15
N THR A 85 -3.47 4.04 -18.58
CA THR A 85 -3.95 3.11 -19.60
C THR A 85 -5.14 2.25 -19.17
N LYS A 86 -5.47 2.19 -17.87
CA LYS A 86 -6.63 1.43 -17.35
C LYS A 86 -7.95 2.19 -17.47
N PHE A 87 -7.88 3.46 -17.79
CA PHE A 87 -9.06 4.30 -17.96
C PHE A 87 -9.44 4.39 -19.42
N THR A 88 -10.72 4.54 -19.66
CA THR A 88 -11.29 4.77 -20.99
C THR A 88 -12.12 6.03 -20.94
N GLU A 89 -12.25 6.71 -22.10
CA GLU A 89 -13.10 7.89 -22.25
C GLU A 89 -14.54 7.58 -21.81
N VAL A 90 -15.17 8.53 -21.16
CA VAL A 90 -16.56 8.42 -20.68
C VAL A 90 -17.48 8.00 -21.82
N GLY A 91 -18.24 6.91 -21.60
CA GLY A 91 -19.14 6.35 -22.63
C GLY A 91 -18.63 5.08 -23.32
N TYR A 92 -17.36 4.71 -23.14
CA TYR A 92 -16.82 3.41 -23.57
C TYR A 92 -16.80 2.40 -22.43
N VAL A 93 -16.73 1.12 -22.76
CA VAL A 93 -16.60 0.04 -21.77
C VAL A 93 -15.22 0.12 -21.12
N GLY A 94 -15.15 0.57 -19.87
CA GLY A 94 -13.91 0.70 -19.12
C GLY A 94 -14.17 1.36 -17.76
N ARG A 95 -13.09 1.64 -17.04
CA ARG A 95 -13.14 2.24 -15.72
C ARG A 95 -13.14 3.76 -15.85
N ASP A 96 -14.09 4.44 -15.20
CA ASP A 96 -14.11 5.89 -15.13
C ASP A 96 -13.02 6.46 -14.21
N VAL A 97 -12.58 7.69 -14.49
CA VAL A 97 -11.52 8.35 -13.71
C VAL A 97 -11.98 8.72 -12.29
N ASP A 98 -13.28 8.92 -12.05
CA ASP A 98 -13.84 9.23 -10.74
C ASP A 98 -13.63 8.07 -9.75
N SER A 99 -13.50 6.83 -10.28
CA SER A 99 -13.19 5.67 -9.46
C SER A 99 -11.86 5.81 -8.69
N ILE A 100 -10.92 6.64 -9.17
CA ILE A 100 -9.66 6.95 -8.47
C ILE A 100 -9.97 7.52 -7.09
N ILE A 101 -10.88 8.46 -7.02
CA ILE A 101 -11.25 9.13 -5.76
C ILE A 101 -12.07 8.21 -4.88
N ARG A 102 -12.99 7.42 -5.46
CA ARG A 102 -13.75 6.41 -4.72
C ARG A 102 -12.83 5.38 -4.04
N ASP A 103 -11.85 4.88 -4.77
CA ASP A 103 -10.86 3.95 -4.21
C ASP A 103 -9.94 4.62 -3.18
N LEU A 104 -9.54 5.87 -3.41
CA LEU A 104 -8.69 6.60 -2.49
C LEU A 104 -9.38 6.79 -1.12
N VAL A 105 -10.68 7.06 -1.11
CA VAL A 105 -11.41 7.19 0.15
C VAL A 105 -11.63 5.83 0.84
N ASP A 106 -11.82 4.75 0.09
CA ASP A 106 -11.86 3.40 0.66
C ASP A 106 -10.53 3.03 1.35
N ILE A 107 -9.40 3.39 0.74
CA ILE A 107 -8.06 3.24 1.33
C ILE A 107 -7.94 4.10 2.60
N ALA A 108 -8.41 5.33 2.58
CA ALA A 108 -8.35 6.23 3.73
C ALA A 108 -9.16 5.70 4.92
N VAL A 109 -10.38 5.22 4.67
CA VAL A 109 -11.24 4.61 5.71
C VAL A 109 -10.55 3.40 6.32
N LYS A 110 -10.00 2.50 5.48
CA LYS A 110 -9.27 1.32 5.95
C LYS A 110 -8.05 1.71 6.80
N MET A 111 -7.23 2.64 6.32
CA MET A 111 -6.03 3.13 7.01
C MET A 111 -6.36 3.74 8.38
N LEU A 112 -7.38 4.58 8.44
CA LEU A 112 -7.80 5.23 9.70
C LEU A 112 -8.42 4.22 10.66
N ARG A 113 -9.22 3.28 10.16
CA ARG A 113 -9.79 2.20 10.95
C ARG A 113 -8.70 1.35 11.60
N GLU A 114 -7.70 0.91 10.84
CA GLU A 114 -6.55 0.15 11.35
C GLU A 114 -5.81 0.95 12.44
N ALA A 115 -5.57 2.23 12.21
CA ALA A 115 -4.91 3.10 13.19
C ALA A 115 -5.74 3.31 14.47
N GLU A 116 -7.08 3.42 14.37
CA GLU A 116 -7.94 3.52 15.56
C GLU A 116 -8.06 2.18 16.29
N MET A 117 -8.16 1.07 15.56
CA MET A 117 -8.15 -0.28 16.17
C MET A 117 -6.84 -0.55 16.94
N GLU A 118 -5.71 -0.08 16.43
CA GLU A 118 -4.41 -0.19 17.13
C GLU A 118 -4.41 0.60 18.46
N LYS A 119 -4.99 1.80 18.50
CA LYS A 119 -5.09 2.60 19.71
C LYS A 119 -5.94 1.94 20.80
N VAL A 120 -7.00 1.25 20.41
CA VAL A 120 -7.88 0.56 21.36
C VAL A 120 -7.51 -0.90 21.58
N ALA A 121 -6.38 -1.38 21.03
CA ALA A 121 -5.99 -2.79 21.05
C ALA A 121 -5.82 -3.37 22.46
N SER A 122 -5.34 -2.57 23.44
CA SER A 122 -5.24 -3.02 24.82
C SER A 122 -6.62 -3.19 25.48
N LEU A 123 -7.49 -2.20 25.31
CA LEU A 123 -8.88 -2.26 25.82
C LEU A 123 -9.65 -3.42 25.18
N ALA A 124 -9.47 -3.62 23.87
CA ALA A 124 -10.08 -4.73 23.14
C ALA A 124 -9.54 -6.09 23.63
N THR A 125 -8.27 -6.17 24.00
CA THR A 125 -7.68 -7.39 24.57
C THR A 125 -8.29 -7.70 25.93
N ASP A 126 -8.40 -6.71 26.81
CA ASP A 126 -9.01 -6.89 28.14
C ASP A 126 -10.50 -7.30 28.02
N ALA A 127 -11.25 -6.68 27.10
CA ALA A 127 -12.64 -7.03 26.83
C ALA A 127 -12.78 -8.45 26.24
N ALA A 128 -11.88 -8.86 25.36
CA ALA A 128 -11.85 -10.21 24.81
C ALA A 128 -11.52 -11.26 25.90
N GLU A 129 -10.55 -10.96 26.80
CA GLU A 129 -10.26 -11.79 27.95
C GLU A 129 -11.49 -11.99 28.85
N ASP A 130 -12.23 -10.92 29.11
CA ASP A 130 -13.44 -10.98 29.92
C ASP A 130 -14.52 -11.87 29.30
N ARG A 131 -14.72 -11.79 27.97
CA ARG A 131 -15.67 -12.69 27.26
C ARG A 131 -15.24 -14.16 27.31
N VAL A 132 -13.94 -14.44 27.18
CA VAL A 132 -13.42 -15.82 27.33
C VAL A 132 -13.60 -16.31 28.76
N LEU A 133 -13.35 -15.48 29.76
CA LEU A 133 -13.55 -15.82 31.16
C LEU A 133 -15.03 -16.06 31.49
N ASP A 134 -15.95 -15.29 30.92
CA ASP A 134 -17.41 -15.48 31.07
C ASP A 134 -17.84 -16.82 30.47
N ALA A 135 -17.23 -17.28 29.38
CA ALA A 135 -17.51 -18.59 28.80
C ALA A 135 -16.90 -19.74 29.59
N LEU A 136 -15.73 -19.53 30.21
CA LEU A 136 -15.05 -20.55 31.08
C LEU A 136 -15.68 -20.69 32.45
N LEU A 137 -16.23 -19.60 32.99
CA LEU A 137 -16.82 -19.50 34.32
C LEU A 137 -18.28 -19.00 34.21
N PRO A 138 -19.19 -19.79 33.67
CA PRO A 138 -20.58 -19.37 33.57
C PRO A 138 -21.11 -19.12 34.99
N GLY A 139 -21.53 -17.87 35.23
CA GLY A 139 -22.13 -17.49 36.51
C GLY A 139 -23.36 -18.34 36.84
N PRO A 140 -23.80 -18.43 38.10
CA PRO A 140 -25.01 -19.14 38.46
C PRO A 140 -26.19 -18.59 37.68
N ARG A 141 -26.90 -19.46 36.95
CA ARG A 141 -28.15 -19.11 36.27
C ARG A 141 -29.10 -18.56 37.34
N SER A 142 -29.33 -17.24 37.37
CA SER A 142 -30.30 -16.66 38.29
C SER A 142 -31.72 -17.07 37.82
N VAL A 143 -32.23 -18.11 38.47
CA VAL A 143 -33.66 -18.44 38.47
C VAL A 143 -34.27 -17.72 39.68
N GLY A 144 -34.72 -16.44 39.46
CA GLY A 144 -35.33 -15.69 40.57
C GLY A 144 -35.66 -14.25 40.17
N PHE A 145 -36.91 -13.88 40.36
CA PHE A 145 -37.45 -12.52 40.21
C PHE A 145 -36.70 -11.56 41.13
N GLY A 146 -36.06 -10.51 40.59
CA GLY A 146 -35.62 -9.34 41.32
C GLY A 146 -34.15 -9.30 41.66
N ASN A 147 -33.27 -9.01 40.70
CA ASN A 147 -31.95 -8.45 40.94
C ASN A 147 -31.59 -7.43 39.85
N THR A 148 -31.12 -6.28 40.30
CA THR A 148 -30.56 -5.21 39.52
C THR A 148 -29.38 -5.72 38.67
N PRO A 149 -29.14 -5.15 37.44
CA PRO A 149 -28.13 -5.65 36.49
C PRO A 149 -26.65 -5.51 36.91
N ASP A 150 -26.36 -5.10 38.13
CA ASP A 150 -25.04 -4.59 38.53
C ASP A 150 -24.21 -5.53 39.43
N ASP A 151 -24.69 -6.75 39.76
CA ASP A 151 -23.98 -7.65 40.65
C ASP A 151 -23.32 -8.84 39.93
N LYS A 152 -22.47 -8.55 38.95
CA LYS A 152 -21.50 -9.54 38.46
C LYS A 152 -20.27 -9.47 39.36
N PRO A 153 -19.86 -10.59 40.01
CA PRO A 153 -18.62 -10.63 40.77
C PRO A 153 -17.43 -10.46 39.77
N ARG A 154 -17.03 -9.22 39.57
CA ARG A 154 -15.94 -8.86 38.67
C ARG A 154 -14.57 -9.34 39.14
N ASP A 155 -14.43 -9.74 40.42
CA ASP A 155 -13.15 -10.03 41.05
C ASP A 155 -13.18 -11.25 41.97
N SER A 156 -13.68 -12.39 41.53
CA SER A 156 -13.45 -13.64 42.27
C SER A 156 -12.01 -14.13 42.09
N ASP A 157 -11.39 -14.65 43.13
CA ASP A 157 -10.04 -15.26 43.11
C ASP A 157 -9.89 -16.27 41.95
N ALA A 158 -10.95 -17.01 41.64
CA ALA A 158 -11.01 -17.93 40.52
C ALA A 158 -10.87 -17.18 39.15
N ARG A 159 -11.55 -16.06 38.99
CA ARG A 159 -11.47 -15.27 37.72
C ARG A 159 -10.07 -14.70 37.50
N GLN A 160 -9.43 -14.21 38.57
CA GLN A 160 -8.05 -13.71 38.48
C GLN A 160 -7.05 -14.86 38.19
N MET A 161 -7.24 -16.04 38.78
CA MET A 161 -6.42 -17.21 38.49
C MET A 161 -6.57 -17.67 37.04
N PHE A 162 -7.78 -17.74 36.51
CA PHE A 162 -8.00 -18.10 35.10
C PHE A 162 -7.46 -17.04 34.16
N ARG A 163 -7.58 -15.73 34.47
CA ARG A 163 -6.96 -14.64 33.68
C ARG A 163 -5.44 -14.78 33.63
N LYS A 164 -4.80 -15.12 34.74
CA LYS A 164 -3.35 -15.36 34.78
C LYS A 164 -2.95 -16.52 33.87
N ARG A 165 -3.67 -17.66 33.96
CA ARG A 165 -3.42 -18.83 33.10
C ARG A 165 -3.67 -18.54 31.61
N LEU A 166 -4.68 -17.76 31.31
CA LEU A 166 -4.98 -17.31 29.93
C LEU A 166 -3.81 -16.51 29.37
N ARG A 167 -3.29 -15.55 30.15
CA ARG A 167 -2.14 -14.73 29.75
C ARG A 167 -0.82 -15.52 29.66
N GLN A 168 -0.70 -16.63 30.36
CA GLN A 168 0.44 -17.55 30.29
C GLN A 168 0.34 -18.55 29.14
N GLY A 169 -0.79 -18.57 28.40
CA GLY A 169 -1.01 -19.50 27.30
C GLY A 169 -1.35 -20.95 27.71
N GLU A 170 -1.51 -21.22 29.01
CA GLU A 170 -1.80 -22.58 29.50
C GLU A 170 -3.16 -23.14 29.06
N LEU A 171 -4.04 -22.26 28.58
CA LEU A 171 -5.40 -22.60 28.16
C LEU A 171 -5.61 -22.55 26.67
N ASP A 172 -4.58 -22.26 25.88
CA ASP A 172 -4.67 -21.97 24.43
C ASP A 172 -5.34 -23.07 23.62
N ASP A 173 -5.07 -24.32 23.93
CA ASP A 173 -5.58 -25.51 23.24
C ASP A 173 -6.97 -25.96 23.71
N LYS A 174 -7.48 -25.35 24.79
CA LYS A 174 -8.80 -25.71 25.32
C LYS A 174 -9.89 -25.15 24.42
N GLU A 175 -10.89 -26.00 24.11
CA GLU A 175 -12.06 -25.57 23.33
C GLU A 175 -13.11 -24.89 24.21
N ILE A 176 -13.68 -23.81 23.70
CA ILE A 176 -14.79 -23.09 24.32
C ILE A 176 -15.88 -22.83 23.28
N GLU A 177 -17.12 -22.76 23.74
CA GLU A 177 -18.27 -22.36 22.93
C GLU A 177 -18.57 -20.88 23.16
N LEU A 178 -18.54 -20.09 22.11
CA LEU A 178 -18.73 -18.65 22.14
C LEU A 178 -19.75 -18.21 21.10
N ASP A 179 -20.53 -17.18 21.46
CA ASP A 179 -21.35 -16.45 20.53
C ASP A 179 -20.45 -15.41 19.80
N ILE A 180 -20.11 -15.71 18.55
CA ILE A 180 -19.30 -14.83 17.70
C ILE A 180 -20.22 -14.21 16.64
N ALA A 181 -19.99 -12.94 16.32
CA ALA A 181 -20.68 -12.29 15.22
C ALA A 181 -20.51 -13.11 13.93
N ALA A 182 -21.61 -13.49 13.29
CA ALA A 182 -21.53 -14.18 12.02
C ALA A 182 -20.76 -13.30 11.01
N PRO A 183 -19.88 -13.88 10.20
CA PRO A 183 -19.18 -13.11 9.16
C PRO A 183 -20.25 -12.40 8.32
N LYS A 184 -20.07 -11.08 8.13
CA LYS A 184 -20.91 -10.33 7.19
C LYS A 184 -20.65 -10.94 5.81
N VAL A 185 -21.50 -11.82 5.35
CA VAL A 185 -21.49 -12.31 3.98
C VAL A 185 -21.92 -11.11 3.14
N GLY A 186 -20.95 -10.37 2.65
CA GLY A 186 -21.19 -9.38 1.62
C GLY A 186 -21.65 -10.15 0.38
N VAL A 187 -22.95 -10.18 0.13
CA VAL A 187 -23.46 -10.61 -1.17
C VAL A 187 -23.11 -9.46 -2.11
N GLU A 188 -21.95 -9.56 -2.78
CA GLU A 188 -21.67 -8.71 -3.94
C GLU A 188 -22.65 -9.10 -5.04
N ILE A 189 -23.77 -8.38 -5.09
CA ILE A 189 -24.68 -8.48 -6.23
C ILE A 189 -24.02 -7.71 -7.35
N MET A 190 -23.38 -8.41 -8.28
CA MET A 190 -22.90 -7.81 -9.53
C MET A 190 -24.12 -7.37 -10.34
N ALA A 191 -24.43 -6.08 -10.27
CA ALA A 191 -25.46 -5.48 -11.10
C ALA A 191 -24.87 -5.02 -12.42
N PRO A 192 -25.67 -5.07 -13.52
CA PRO A 192 -25.29 -4.43 -14.77
C PRO A 192 -25.12 -2.92 -14.58
N PRO A 193 -24.28 -2.27 -15.42
CA PRO A 193 -24.09 -0.82 -15.36
C PRO A 193 -25.42 -0.07 -15.44
N GLY A 194 -25.67 0.85 -14.51
CA GLY A 194 -26.90 1.65 -14.43
C GLY A 194 -27.93 1.22 -13.36
N MET A 195 -27.69 0.12 -12.60
CA MET A 195 -28.58 -0.32 -11.52
C MET A 195 -27.92 -0.22 -10.12
N GLU A 196 -26.92 0.62 -9.97
CA GLU A 196 -26.10 0.73 -8.75
C GLU A 196 -26.91 1.18 -7.53
N GLU A 197 -27.86 2.12 -7.70
CA GLU A 197 -28.73 2.58 -6.60
C GLU A 197 -29.67 1.50 -6.06
N MET A 198 -30.22 0.66 -6.96
CA MET A 198 -31.10 -0.43 -6.56
C MET A 198 -30.34 -1.54 -5.86
N THR A 199 -29.09 -1.78 -6.27
CA THR A 199 -28.19 -2.75 -5.62
C THR A 199 -27.76 -2.27 -4.23
N GLN A 200 -27.54 -0.96 -4.05
CA GLN A 200 -27.26 -0.39 -2.73
C GLN A 200 -28.46 -0.51 -1.78
N GLN A 201 -29.67 -0.24 -2.26
CA GLN A 201 -30.90 -0.38 -1.45
C GLN A 201 -31.14 -1.84 -1.05
N LEU A 202 -30.96 -2.78 -1.96
CA LEU A 202 -31.06 -4.22 -1.68
C LEU A 202 -29.96 -4.67 -0.69
N SER A 203 -28.71 -4.22 -0.88
CA SER A 203 -27.60 -4.51 0.02
C SER A 203 -27.84 -3.97 1.43
N GLN A 204 -28.42 -2.76 1.57
CA GLN A 204 -28.81 -2.19 2.85
C GLN A 204 -29.98 -2.97 3.50
N MET A 205 -30.97 -3.39 2.73
CA MET A 205 -32.04 -4.26 3.25
C MET A 205 -31.50 -5.60 3.75
N PHE A 206 -30.60 -6.25 3.01
CA PHE A 206 -29.98 -7.51 3.42
C PHE A 206 -29.04 -7.32 4.62
N SER A 207 -28.32 -6.21 4.72
CA SER A 207 -27.48 -5.92 5.88
C SER A 207 -28.28 -5.69 7.15
N ASN A 208 -29.45 -5.05 7.05
CA ASN A 208 -30.38 -4.85 8.18
C ASN A 208 -31.04 -6.15 8.63
N ILE A 209 -31.32 -7.09 7.72
CA ILE A 209 -31.87 -8.41 8.05
C ILE A 209 -30.77 -9.35 8.64
N SER A 210 -29.53 -9.18 8.25
CA SER A 210 -28.37 -9.96 8.77
C SER A 210 -27.71 -9.33 9.99
N GLY A 211 -28.05 -8.08 10.33
CA GLY A 211 -27.49 -7.34 11.45
C GLY A 211 -27.84 -8.00 12.79
N GLY A 212 -26.85 -8.64 13.43
CA GLY A 212 -26.98 -9.14 14.79
C GLY A 212 -27.15 -10.65 14.96
N ARG A 213 -27.03 -11.47 13.91
CA ARG A 213 -26.96 -12.92 14.09
C ARG A 213 -25.62 -13.32 14.68
N THR A 214 -25.63 -13.69 15.96
CA THR A 214 -24.53 -14.41 16.60
C THR A 214 -24.64 -15.89 16.26
N GLN A 215 -23.54 -16.51 15.91
CA GLN A 215 -23.45 -17.94 15.67
C GLN A 215 -22.62 -18.55 16.80
N LYS A 216 -23.16 -19.58 17.45
CA LYS A 216 -22.41 -20.38 18.40
C LYS A 216 -21.30 -21.12 17.65
N SER A 217 -20.07 -20.83 18.01
CA SER A 217 -18.89 -21.46 17.41
C SER A 217 -18.02 -22.08 18.49
N ARG A 218 -17.59 -23.32 18.25
CA ARG A 218 -16.67 -24.01 19.11
C ARG A 218 -15.25 -23.82 18.59
N LEU A 219 -14.41 -23.13 19.36
CA LEU A 219 -13.05 -22.73 18.95
C LEU A 219 -12.07 -22.98 20.07
N ARG A 220 -10.78 -23.19 19.72
CA ARG A 220 -9.70 -23.12 20.69
C ARG A 220 -9.56 -21.71 21.24
N ILE A 221 -9.20 -21.58 22.50
CA ILE A 221 -9.07 -20.28 23.18
C ILE A 221 -8.16 -19.34 22.44
N LYS A 222 -7.03 -19.81 21.90
CA LYS A 222 -6.11 -19.03 21.09
C LYS A 222 -6.79 -18.38 19.87
N ASP A 223 -7.59 -19.14 19.12
CA ASP A 223 -8.32 -18.64 17.94
C ASP A 223 -9.52 -17.77 18.35
N ALA A 224 -10.19 -18.11 19.43
CA ALA A 224 -11.26 -17.33 20.02
C ALA A 224 -10.77 -15.95 20.45
N MET A 225 -9.65 -15.88 21.18
CA MET A 225 -9.03 -14.62 21.61
C MET A 225 -8.72 -13.70 20.43
N ARG A 226 -8.13 -14.24 19.34
CA ARG A 226 -7.82 -13.43 18.15
C ARG A 226 -9.09 -12.82 17.54
N LYS A 227 -10.13 -13.65 17.33
CA LYS A 227 -11.40 -13.18 16.75
C LYS A 227 -12.14 -12.20 17.67
N LEU A 228 -12.18 -12.48 18.97
CA LEU A 228 -12.83 -11.60 19.94
C LEU A 228 -12.12 -10.25 20.03
N LYS A 229 -10.77 -10.24 20.02
CA LYS A 229 -10.00 -9.00 20.02
C LYS A 229 -10.32 -8.13 18.80
N GLU A 230 -10.43 -8.72 17.61
CA GLU A 230 -10.83 -8.00 16.39
C GLU A 230 -12.28 -7.47 16.50
N GLU A 231 -13.20 -8.29 17.04
CA GLU A 231 -14.61 -7.91 17.23
C GLU A 231 -14.75 -6.77 18.25
N GLU A 232 -14.09 -6.88 19.40
CA GLU A 232 -14.13 -5.84 20.44
C GLU A 232 -13.44 -4.54 20.00
N ALA A 233 -12.32 -4.65 19.30
CA ALA A 233 -11.69 -3.48 18.71
C ALA A 233 -12.63 -2.77 17.71
N ALA A 234 -13.32 -3.53 16.84
CA ALA A 234 -14.29 -2.97 15.91
C ALA A 234 -15.52 -2.35 16.61
N ARG A 235 -15.92 -2.84 17.79
CA ARG A 235 -17.01 -2.24 18.59
C ARG A 235 -16.62 -0.94 19.29
N LEU A 236 -15.35 -0.83 19.69
CA LEU A 236 -14.82 0.35 20.39
C LEU A 236 -14.55 1.52 19.45
N VAL A 237 -14.48 1.27 18.16
CA VAL A 237 -14.17 2.28 17.15
C VAL A 237 -15.45 2.93 16.63
N ASN A 238 -15.45 4.26 16.54
CA ASN A 238 -16.57 5.04 15.99
C ASN A 238 -16.45 5.13 14.45
N GLU A 239 -17.25 4.33 13.74
CA GLU A 239 -17.24 4.27 12.27
C GLU A 239 -17.63 5.61 11.60
N ASP A 240 -18.54 6.38 12.17
CA ASP A 240 -18.99 7.64 11.57
C ASP A 240 -17.91 8.72 11.72
N GLU A 241 -17.18 8.71 12.83
CA GLU A 241 -16.01 9.58 13.02
C GLU A 241 -14.90 9.21 12.04
N ILE A 242 -14.64 7.92 11.83
CA ILE A 242 -13.66 7.46 10.84
C ILE A 242 -14.03 7.92 9.44
N ARG A 243 -15.29 7.79 9.04
CA ARG A 243 -15.76 8.24 7.72
C ARG A 243 -15.54 9.73 7.52
N THR A 244 -15.93 10.55 8.49
CA THR A 244 -15.73 12.00 8.43
C THR A 244 -14.25 12.37 8.34
N ARG A 245 -13.42 11.74 9.16
CA ARG A 245 -11.97 11.95 9.14
C ARG A 245 -11.32 11.45 7.84
N ALA A 246 -11.83 10.36 7.26
CA ALA A 246 -11.33 9.83 5.98
C ALA A 246 -11.62 10.79 4.83
N VAL A 247 -12.84 11.35 4.76
CA VAL A 247 -13.19 12.40 3.79
C VAL A 247 -12.21 13.55 3.91
N THR A 248 -12.07 14.13 5.11
CA THR A 248 -11.13 15.23 5.37
C THR A 248 -9.68 14.86 5.03
N ALA A 249 -9.24 13.64 5.37
CA ALA A 249 -7.88 13.19 5.07
C ALA A 249 -7.63 13.09 3.58
N VAL A 250 -8.59 12.59 2.80
CA VAL A 250 -8.48 12.52 1.34
C VAL A 250 -8.42 13.92 0.74
N GLU A 251 -9.36 14.80 1.08
CA GLU A 251 -9.39 16.17 0.57
C GLU A 251 -8.13 16.97 0.89
N GLN A 252 -7.64 16.88 2.13
CA GLN A 252 -6.55 17.74 2.61
C GLN A 252 -5.16 17.13 2.41
N THR A 253 -5.05 15.80 2.41
CA THR A 253 -3.75 15.11 2.39
C THR A 253 -3.64 13.97 1.38
N GLY A 254 -4.68 13.68 0.59
CA GLY A 254 -4.67 12.62 -0.42
C GLY A 254 -3.55 12.77 -1.45
N ILE A 255 -2.97 11.66 -1.89
CA ILE A 255 -1.95 11.61 -2.94
C ILE A 255 -2.39 10.60 -3.99
N VAL A 256 -2.50 11.06 -5.23
CA VAL A 256 -2.81 10.22 -6.39
C VAL A 256 -1.56 10.14 -7.26
N PHE A 257 -1.08 8.93 -7.51
CA PHE A 257 0.03 8.67 -8.42
C PHE A 257 -0.52 8.07 -9.72
N ILE A 258 -0.38 8.79 -10.83
CA ILE A 258 -0.81 8.37 -12.16
C ILE A 258 0.41 7.91 -12.93
N ASP A 259 0.54 6.60 -13.12
CA ASP A 259 1.64 6.01 -13.87
C ASP A 259 1.32 5.91 -15.37
N GLU A 260 2.36 5.85 -16.20
CA GLU A 260 2.27 5.68 -17.65
C GLU A 260 1.44 6.76 -18.37
N ILE A 261 1.51 8.02 -17.90
CA ILE A 261 0.77 9.14 -18.53
C ILE A 261 1.21 9.39 -19.98
N ASP A 262 2.45 9.04 -20.33
CA ASP A 262 2.99 9.13 -21.69
C ASP A 262 2.30 8.17 -22.66
N LYS A 263 1.65 7.11 -22.20
CA LYS A 263 0.92 6.15 -23.05
C LYS A 263 -0.41 6.70 -23.55
N VAL A 264 -0.98 7.69 -22.85
CA VAL A 264 -2.21 8.39 -23.26
C VAL A 264 -1.92 9.72 -23.95
N ALA A 265 -0.64 10.10 -24.16
CA ALA A 265 -0.25 11.22 -24.98
C ALA A 265 -0.45 10.93 -26.47
N LYS A 266 -0.69 11.98 -27.27
CA LYS A 266 -0.92 11.90 -28.71
C LYS A 266 0.36 11.43 -29.42
N ARG A 267 0.27 10.40 -30.27
CA ARG A 267 1.36 10.03 -31.18
C ARG A 267 1.17 10.73 -32.50
N SER A 268 2.25 11.19 -33.08
CA SER A 268 2.25 11.93 -34.36
C SER A 268 1.82 11.13 -35.61
N GLU A 269 1.61 9.81 -35.47
CA GLU A 269 1.27 8.92 -36.60
C GLU A 269 0.13 7.98 -36.21
N GLY A 270 -1.12 8.23 -36.68
CA GLY A 270 -2.24 7.29 -36.63
C GLY A 270 -3.59 7.86 -36.22
N ALA A 271 -4.49 8.02 -37.22
CA ALA A 271 -5.73 8.76 -37.06
C ALA A 271 -6.92 8.08 -36.39
N GLY A 272 -6.77 6.87 -35.82
CA GLY A 272 -7.94 6.11 -35.30
C GLY A 272 -7.94 5.80 -33.80
N ALA A 273 -6.77 5.59 -33.19
CA ALA A 273 -6.63 5.24 -31.78
C ALA A 273 -6.35 6.46 -30.87
N ASP A 274 -6.09 7.61 -31.44
CA ASP A 274 -5.67 8.83 -30.74
C ASP A 274 -6.82 9.55 -30.03
N VAL A 275 -8.05 9.44 -30.52
CA VAL A 275 -9.23 10.11 -29.94
C VAL A 275 -9.51 9.58 -28.53
N SER A 276 -9.48 8.26 -28.34
CA SER A 276 -9.70 7.63 -27.03
C SER A 276 -8.61 7.96 -25.99
N ARG A 277 -7.36 8.16 -26.42
CA ARG A 277 -6.24 8.53 -25.52
C ARG A 277 -6.32 9.98 -25.06
N GLU A 278 -6.67 10.89 -25.97
CA GLU A 278 -6.89 12.29 -25.63
C GLU A 278 -8.12 12.45 -24.72
N GLY A 279 -9.16 11.60 -24.90
CA GLY A 279 -10.33 11.52 -24.04
C GLY A 279 -9.96 11.25 -22.58
N VAL A 280 -9.10 10.27 -22.32
CA VAL A 280 -8.62 9.99 -20.94
C VAL A 280 -7.92 11.19 -20.30
N GLN A 281 -7.10 11.94 -21.07
CA GLN A 281 -6.47 13.16 -20.54
C GLN A 281 -7.52 14.22 -20.19
N ARG A 282 -8.55 14.40 -21.02
CA ARG A 282 -9.66 15.34 -20.78
C ARG A 282 -10.50 14.94 -19.58
N ASP A 283 -10.70 13.64 -19.37
CA ASP A 283 -11.44 13.12 -18.20
C ASP A 283 -10.64 13.26 -16.89
N LEU A 284 -9.30 13.16 -16.94
CA LEU A 284 -8.42 13.40 -15.79
C LEU A 284 -8.35 14.89 -15.40
N LEU A 285 -8.59 15.79 -16.34
CA LEU A 285 -8.40 17.22 -16.13
C LEU A 285 -9.29 17.79 -15.01
N PRO A 286 -10.61 17.53 -14.94
CA PRO A 286 -11.46 17.99 -13.84
C PRO A 286 -10.97 17.53 -12.46
N LEU A 287 -10.47 16.28 -12.34
CA LEU A 287 -9.93 15.80 -11.07
C LEU A 287 -8.70 16.59 -10.63
N ILE A 288 -7.82 16.93 -11.58
CA ILE A 288 -6.56 17.63 -11.31
C ILE A 288 -6.79 19.13 -11.11
N GLU A 289 -7.83 19.71 -11.72
CA GLU A 289 -8.21 21.12 -11.58
C GLU A 289 -8.99 21.41 -10.31
N GLY A 290 -9.71 20.44 -9.81
CA GLY A 290 -10.63 20.56 -8.68
C GLY A 290 -12.07 20.27 -9.11
N SER A 291 -12.63 19.20 -8.59
CA SER A 291 -14.00 18.76 -8.83
C SER A 291 -14.61 18.14 -7.57
N SER A 292 -15.91 17.93 -7.60
CA SER A 292 -16.65 17.28 -6.52
C SER A 292 -17.10 15.89 -6.96
N ILE A 293 -16.59 14.85 -6.31
CA ILE A 293 -16.88 13.45 -6.64
C ILE A 293 -17.77 12.84 -5.56
N THR A 294 -18.91 12.30 -5.98
CA THR A 294 -19.83 11.59 -5.07
C THR A 294 -19.30 10.20 -4.76
N THR A 295 -19.23 9.87 -3.48
CA THR A 295 -18.81 8.57 -2.97
C THR A 295 -19.81 8.04 -1.96
N LYS A 296 -19.73 6.77 -1.60
CA LYS A 296 -20.58 6.17 -0.53
C LYS A 296 -20.31 6.76 0.87
N TYR A 297 -19.28 7.57 1.04
CA TYR A 297 -18.95 8.25 2.30
C TYR A 297 -19.27 9.74 2.30
N GLY A 298 -19.79 10.25 1.20
CA GLY A 298 -20.09 11.66 0.96
C GLY A 298 -19.37 12.20 -0.27
N THR A 299 -19.54 13.49 -0.52
CA THR A 299 -18.89 14.20 -1.63
C THR A 299 -17.47 14.58 -1.23
N ILE A 300 -16.50 14.32 -2.12
CA ILE A 300 -15.06 14.62 -1.95
C ILE A 300 -14.69 15.74 -2.92
N ARG A 301 -14.06 16.78 -2.44
CA ARG A 301 -13.45 17.85 -3.24
C ARG A 301 -11.99 17.50 -3.54
N THR A 302 -11.58 17.63 -4.81
CA THR A 302 -10.23 17.23 -5.24
C THR A 302 -9.21 18.37 -5.26
N ASP A 303 -9.62 19.60 -4.97
CA ASP A 303 -8.83 20.84 -5.05
C ASP A 303 -7.47 20.78 -4.34
N HIS A 304 -7.37 20.03 -3.25
CA HIS A 304 -6.15 19.94 -2.44
C HIS A 304 -5.48 18.57 -2.44
N ILE A 305 -5.95 17.65 -3.30
CA ILE A 305 -5.28 16.38 -3.55
C ILE A 305 -4.01 16.64 -4.36
N LEU A 306 -2.90 16.01 -3.97
CA LEU A 306 -1.65 16.09 -4.73
C LEU A 306 -1.64 15.02 -5.82
N PHE A 307 -1.58 15.44 -7.06
CA PHE A 307 -1.40 14.56 -8.20
C PHE A 307 0.07 14.50 -8.60
N ILE A 308 0.59 13.29 -8.74
CA ILE A 308 1.93 13.02 -9.23
C ILE A 308 1.77 12.13 -10.45
N ALA A 309 1.98 12.67 -11.63
CA ALA A 309 1.97 11.92 -12.88
C ALA A 309 3.38 11.40 -13.19
N SER A 310 3.49 10.25 -13.81
CA SER A 310 4.77 9.70 -14.24
C SER A 310 4.69 9.05 -15.62
N GLY A 311 5.78 9.15 -16.38
CA GLY A 311 5.93 8.52 -17.68
C GLY A 311 7.39 8.34 -18.05
N ALA A 312 7.64 7.45 -19.00
CA ALA A 312 8.98 7.24 -19.54
C ALA A 312 9.32 8.28 -20.61
N PHE A 313 8.33 8.72 -21.38
CA PHE A 313 8.47 9.71 -22.47
C PHE A 313 9.53 9.37 -23.52
N HIS A 314 9.70 8.06 -23.82
CA HIS A 314 10.66 7.61 -24.84
C HIS A 314 10.17 7.86 -26.27
N LEU A 315 8.85 7.69 -26.52
CA LEU A 315 8.23 7.79 -27.84
C LEU A 315 7.44 9.08 -28.04
N VAL A 316 7.13 9.77 -26.97
CA VAL A 316 6.37 11.03 -26.93
C VAL A 316 7.09 12.00 -26.01
N ARG A 317 6.79 13.29 -26.14
CA ARG A 317 7.34 14.35 -25.29
C ARG A 317 6.30 14.83 -24.29
N PRO A 318 6.68 15.42 -23.16
CA PRO A 318 5.73 16.09 -22.26
C PRO A 318 4.86 17.16 -22.96
N SER A 319 5.36 17.75 -24.05
CA SER A 319 4.61 18.69 -24.90
C SER A 319 3.50 18.05 -25.74
N ASP A 320 3.46 16.72 -25.83
CA ASP A 320 2.43 15.99 -26.59
C ASP A 320 1.21 15.65 -25.71
N LEU A 321 1.27 15.97 -24.41
CA LEU A 321 0.09 16.04 -23.53
C LEU A 321 -0.76 17.26 -23.93
N ILE A 322 -2.07 17.21 -23.67
CA ILE A 322 -2.93 18.37 -23.93
C ILE A 322 -2.45 19.60 -23.14
N PRO A 323 -2.52 20.82 -23.71
CA PRO A 323 -1.95 22.04 -23.10
C PRO A 323 -2.49 22.30 -21.69
N GLU A 324 -3.77 22.02 -21.45
CA GLU A 324 -4.43 22.21 -20.17
C GLU A 324 -3.80 21.32 -19.11
N LEU A 325 -3.55 20.04 -19.40
CA LEU A 325 -2.91 19.11 -18.47
C LEU A 325 -1.45 19.50 -18.20
N GLN A 326 -0.73 19.99 -19.23
CA GLN A 326 0.63 20.51 -19.05
C GLN A 326 0.66 21.67 -18.05
N GLY A 327 -0.32 22.58 -18.11
CA GLY A 327 -0.45 23.72 -17.20
C GLY A 327 -0.74 23.30 -15.76
N ARG A 328 -1.42 22.16 -15.57
CA ARG A 328 -1.77 21.61 -14.25
C ARG A 328 -0.70 20.74 -13.63
N LEU A 329 0.38 20.42 -14.37
CA LEU A 329 1.58 19.71 -13.90
C LEU A 329 2.81 20.62 -13.98
N PRO A 330 2.85 21.72 -13.20
CA PRO A 330 3.85 22.77 -13.34
C PRO A 330 5.26 22.35 -12.89
N ILE A 331 5.36 21.36 -11.98
CA ILE A 331 6.67 20.86 -11.52
C ILE A 331 7.04 19.67 -12.38
N ARG A 332 8.11 19.83 -13.16
CA ARG A 332 8.67 18.75 -13.98
C ARG A 332 10.01 18.34 -13.41
N VAL A 333 10.18 17.05 -13.17
CA VAL A 333 11.43 16.49 -12.65
C VAL A 333 11.85 15.30 -13.52
N GLU A 334 13.11 15.29 -13.89
CA GLU A 334 13.71 14.20 -14.64
C GLU A 334 14.46 13.27 -13.69
N LEU A 335 14.19 11.98 -13.82
CA LEU A 335 14.90 10.93 -13.12
C LEU A 335 15.93 10.33 -14.07
N ALA A 336 17.18 10.35 -13.66
CA ALA A 336 18.27 9.80 -14.43
C ALA A 336 18.20 8.27 -14.52
N ALA A 337 18.73 7.71 -15.62
CA ALA A 337 18.99 6.29 -15.71
C ALA A 337 20.01 5.88 -14.62
N LEU A 338 19.88 4.66 -14.13
CA LEU A 338 20.75 4.14 -13.08
C LEU A 338 22.13 3.76 -13.65
N SER A 339 23.18 4.20 -12.99
CA SER A 339 24.56 3.80 -13.30
C SER A 339 24.90 2.44 -12.65
N PRO A 340 25.99 1.75 -13.08
CA PRO A 340 26.48 0.54 -12.40
C PRO A 340 26.70 0.74 -10.90
N GLY A 341 27.23 1.91 -10.52
CA GLY A 341 27.40 2.28 -9.11
C GLY A 341 26.08 2.39 -8.36
N ASP A 342 25.02 2.90 -9.00
CA ASP A 342 23.69 2.95 -8.39
C ASP A 342 23.12 1.55 -8.20
N PHE A 343 23.32 0.63 -9.16
CA PHE A 343 22.90 -0.78 -9.01
C PHE A 343 23.57 -1.44 -7.79
N LYS A 344 24.90 -1.24 -7.60
CA LYS A 344 25.63 -1.74 -6.43
C LYS A 344 25.04 -1.16 -5.13
N ARG A 345 24.80 0.14 -5.10
CA ARG A 345 24.23 0.83 -3.94
C ARG A 345 22.81 0.34 -3.62
N ILE A 346 21.97 0.11 -4.64
CA ILE A 346 20.60 -0.42 -4.47
C ILE A 346 20.60 -1.81 -3.83
N LEU A 347 21.63 -2.62 -4.05
CA LEU A 347 21.73 -3.95 -3.44
C LEU A 347 21.94 -3.90 -1.93
N VAL A 348 22.58 -2.84 -1.39
CA VAL A 348 23.07 -2.83 0.00
C VAL A 348 22.64 -1.65 0.86
N GLU A 349 22.46 -0.43 0.29
CA GLU A 349 22.21 0.78 1.08
C GLU A 349 20.77 0.95 1.57
N PRO A 350 19.72 0.60 0.79
CA PRO A 350 18.36 0.78 1.24
C PRO A 350 18.04 -0.06 2.48
N THR A 351 17.28 0.52 3.40
CA THR A 351 16.73 -0.24 4.54
C THR A 351 15.92 -1.44 4.02
N MET A 352 16.21 -2.63 4.52
CA MET A 352 15.71 -3.91 3.97
C MET A 352 16.12 -4.08 2.50
N SER A 353 17.42 -3.93 2.23
CA SER A 353 18.00 -4.09 0.90
C SER A 353 17.70 -5.49 0.32
N LEU A 354 17.88 -5.65 -1.00
CA LEU A 354 17.64 -6.93 -1.65
C LEU A 354 18.52 -8.04 -1.06
N THR A 355 19.79 -7.75 -0.78
CA THR A 355 20.69 -8.73 -0.15
C THR A 355 20.23 -9.13 1.24
N GLU A 356 19.79 -8.18 2.08
CA GLU A 356 19.24 -8.46 3.40
C GLU A 356 17.97 -9.33 3.32
N GLN A 357 17.10 -9.09 2.31
CA GLN A 357 15.88 -9.88 2.13
C GLN A 357 16.21 -11.35 1.83
N TYR A 358 17.13 -11.64 0.89
CA TYR A 358 17.52 -13.02 0.56
C TYR A 358 18.28 -13.69 1.70
N GLN A 359 19.14 -12.95 2.43
CA GLN A 359 19.79 -13.46 3.63
C GLN A 359 18.76 -13.87 4.69
N ALA A 360 17.76 -13.03 4.94
CA ALA A 360 16.71 -13.34 5.90
C ALA A 360 15.85 -14.54 5.46
N LEU A 361 15.52 -14.64 4.17
CA LEU A 361 14.75 -15.76 3.62
C LEU A 361 15.47 -17.09 3.83
N LEU A 362 16.73 -17.18 3.41
CA LEU A 362 17.51 -18.42 3.51
C LEU A 362 17.91 -18.78 4.97
N ALA A 363 18.02 -17.77 5.82
CA ALA A 363 18.25 -17.99 7.26
C ALA A 363 17.07 -18.72 7.93
N THR A 364 15.85 -18.67 7.41
CA THR A 364 14.71 -19.44 7.94
C THR A 364 14.91 -20.94 7.82
N GLU A 365 15.73 -21.38 6.87
CA GLU A 365 16.11 -22.79 6.64
C GLU A 365 17.49 -23.13 7.19
N GLY A 366 18.08 -22.24 8.00
CA GLY A 366 19.37 -22.46 8.64
C GLY A 366 20.58 -22.20 7.74
N LEU A 367 20.37 -21.63 6.52
CA LEU A 367 21.44 -21.31 5.57
C LEU A 367 21.89 -19.85 5.74
N THR A 368 23.18 -19.64 6.00
CA THR A 368 23.80 -18.31 6.05
C THR A 368 24.29 -17.92 4.67
N LEU A 369 23.69 -16.89 4.07
CA LEU A 369 24.12 -16.32 2.80
C LEU A 369 25.01 -15.10 3.04
N ARG A 370 26.18 -15.03 2.41
CA ARG A 370 27.11 -13.90 2.54
C ARG A 370 27.52 -13.39 1.16
N PHE A 371 27.26 -12.12 0.90
CA PHE A 371 27.75 -11.43 -0.29
C PHE A 371 29.08 -10.76 -0.01
N THR A 372 30.06 -10.95 -0.90
CA THR A 372 31.33 -10.24 -0.86
C THR A 372 31.24 -8.95 -1.70
N ASP A 373 32.11 -7.99 -1.47
CA ASP A 373 32.06 -6.70 -2.18
C ASP A 373 32.31 -6.85 -3.70
N ASP A 374 33.22 -7.75 -4.09
CA ASP A 374 33.47 -8.11 -5.48
C ASP A 374 32.31 -8.88 -6.13
N GLY A 375 31.62 -9.72 -5.35
CA GLY A 375 30.40 -10.39 -5.79
C GLY A 375 29.26 -9.39 -6.07
N LEU A 376 29.05 -8.43 -5.17
CA LEU A 376 28.08 -7.35 -5.35
C LEU A 376 28.38 -6.48 -6.56
N GLU A 377 29.64 -6.14 -6.76
CA GLU A 377 30.10 -5.37 -7.92
C GLU A 377 29.82 -6.13 -9.22
N LYS A 378 30.11 -7.43 -9.22
CA LYS A 378 29.87 -8.28 -10.39
C LYS A 378 28.38 -8.45 -10.71
N ILE A 379 27.50 -8.59 -9.69
CA ILE A 379 26.05 -8.61 -9.86
C ILE A 379 25.56 -7.29 -10.46
N ALA A 380 26.04 -6.16 -9.95
CA ALA A 380 25.65 -4.82 -10.40
C ALA A 380 26.07 -4.56 -11.85
N GLU A 381 27.32 -4.88 -12.22
CA GLU A 381 27.83 -4.78 -13.59
C GLU A 381 27.00 -5.62 -14.57
N LEU A 382 26.71 -6.86 -14.20
CA LEU A 382 25.99 -7.78 -15.05
C LEU A 382 24.54 -7.33 -15.23
N ALA A 383 23.86 -6.94 -14.13
CA ALA A 383 22.50 -6.44 -14.18
C ALA A 383 22.40 -5.16 -15.03
N TRP A 384 23.37 -4.26 -14.91
CA TRP A 384 23.44 -3.05 -15.73
C TRP A 384 23.70 -3.39 -17.21
N SER A 385 24.66 -4.26 -17.51
CA SER A 385 24.98 -4.66 -18.88
C SER A 385 23.81 -5.31 -19.59
N VAL A 386 23.08 -6.21 -18.91
CA VAL A 386 21.85 -6.81 -19.45
C VAL A 386 20.77 -5.76 -19.67
N ASN A 387 20.66 -4.80 -18.75
CA ASN A 387 19.68 -3.73 -18.85
C ASN A 387 19.93 -2.78 -20.03
N GLU A 388 21.20 -2.54 -20.41
CA GLU A 388 21.56 -1.76 -21.59
C GLU A 388 21.43 -2.54 -22.91
N SER A 389 21.67 -3.86 -22.87
CA SER A 389 21.61 -4.70 -24.07
C SER A 389 20.19 -5.22 -24.41
N THR A 390 19.25 -5.10 -23.48
CA THR A 390 17.87 -5.57 -23.63
C THR A 390 16.88 -4.42 -23.36
N GLU A 391 15.65 -4.73 -22.94
CA GLU A 391 14.70 -3.72 -22.49
C GLU A 391 15.14 -3.16 -21.13
N ASN A 392 15.28 -1.83 -21.06
CA ASN A 392 15.68 -1.15 -19.83
C ASN A 392 14.53 -1.11 -18.82
N ILE A 393 14.58 -2.02 -17.84
CA ILE A 393 13.62 -2.11 -16.73
C ILE A 393 14.19 -1.57 -15.41
N GLY A 394 15.39 -0.96 -15.45
CA GLY A 394 16.05 -0.33 -14.32
C GLY A 394 16.35 -1.30 -13.17
N ALA A 395 16.16 -0.85 -11.92
CA ALA A 395 16.46 -1.64 -10.72
C ALA A 395 15.67 -2.97 -10.63
N ARG A 396 14.57 -3.13 -11.38
CA ARG A 396 13.85 -4.41 -11.43
C ARG A 396 14.73 -5.55 -11.97
N ARG A 397 15.74 -5.22 -12.78
CA ARG A 397 16.72 -6.18 -13.30
C ARG A 397 17.50 -6.88 -12.17
N LEU A 398 17.74 -6.20 -11.07
CA LEU A 398 18.41 -6.81 -9.91
C LEU A 398 17.63 -7.97 -9.32
N HIS A 399 16.29 -7.88 -9.28
CA HIS A 399 15.47 -9.00 -8.80
C HIS A 399 15.63 -10.22 -9.71
N THR A 400 15.50 -10.04 -11.04
CA THR A 400 15.61 -11.17 -11.98
C THR A 400 17.01 -11.80 -11.96
N VAL A 401 18.05 -10.98 -11.84
CA VAL A 401 19.43 -11.47 -11.74
C VAL A 401 19.65 -12.24 -10.43
N LEU A 402 19.18 -11.72 -9.29
CA LEU A 402 19.31 -12.38 -7.99
C LEU A 402 18.50 -13.68 -7.92
N GLU A 403 17.25 -13.70 -8.43
CA GLU A 403 16.45 -14.91 -8.50
C GLU A 403 17.19 -16.01 -9.27
N LYS A 404 17.76 -15.66 -10.43
CA LYS A 404 18.51 -16.64 -11.22
C LYS A 404 19.83 -17.08 -10.58
N LEU A 405 20.53 -16.14 -9.94
CA LEU A 405 21.78 -16.41 -9.22
C LEU A 405 21.58 -17.38 -8.05
N LEU A 406 20.46 -17.24 -7.34
CA LEU A 406 20.18 -17.98 -6.11
C LEU A 406 19.25 -19.17 -6.32
N GLU A 407 18.82 -19.47 -7.54
CA GLU A 407 17.85 -20.53 -7.89
C GLU A 407 18.27 -21.88 -7.31
N GLU A 408 19.50 -22.32 -7.59
CA GLU A 408 20.03 -23.60 -7.12
C GLU A 408 20.21 -23.66 -5.58
N ILE A 409 20.62 -22.52 -4.99
CA ILE A 409 20.76 -22.42 -3.53
C ILE A 409 19.38 -22.51 -2.87
N SER A 410 18.40 -21.76 -3.38
CA SER A 410 17.04 -21.75 -2.83
C SER A 410 16.34 -23.09 -2.97
N PHE A 411 16.57 -23.80 -4.10
CA PHE A 411 15.99 -25.13 -4.33
C PHE A 411 16.51 -26.18 -3.37
N ASN A 412 17.80 -26.10 -3.02
CA ASN A 412 18.47 -27.09 -2.18
C ASN A 412 18.60 -26.70 -0.70
N ALA A 413 18.11 -25.52 -0.30
CA ALA A 413 18.35 -24.97 1.05
C ALA A 413 17.86 -25.89 2.19
N GLY A 414 16.68 -26.52 2.01
CA GLY A 414 16.10 -27.41 3.03
C GLY A 414 16.73 -28.81 3.09
N ASP A 415 17.40 -29.27 2.03
CA ASP A 415 17.88 -30.64 1.90
C ASP A 415 19.39 -30.81 2.16
N ASN A 416 20.15 -29.72 2.13
CA ASN A 416 21.60 -29.73 2.21
C ASN A 416 22.14 -29.48 3.61
N ALA A 417 23.22 -30.24 3.97
CA ALA A 417 24.04 -30.00 5.17
C ALA A 417 24.91 -28.71 5.09
N VAL A 418 24.76 -27.93 3.99
CA VAL A 418 25.51 -26.68 3.79
C VAL A 418 24.89 -25.59 4.67
N THR A 419 25.67 -25.06 5.59
CA THR A 419 25.23 -24.02 6.53
C THR A 419 25.63 -22.60 6.11
N GLU A 420 26.59 -22.46 5.19
CA GLU A 420 27.07 -21.15 4.71
C GLU A 420 27.39 -21.21 3.23
N VAL A 421 26.93 -20.19 2.50
CA VAL A 421 27.26 -19.97 1.07
C VAL A 421 27.77 -18.55 0.90
N VAL A 422 28.92 -18.42 0.20
CA VAL A 422 29.56 -17.13 -0.10
C VAL A 422 29.33 -16.82 -1.59
N ILE A 423 28.77 -15.66 -1.85
CA ILE A 423 28.52 -15.13 -3.19
C ILE A 423 29.65 -14.14 -3.53
N ASP A 424 30.68 -14.65 -4.17
CA ASP A 424 31.82 -13.88 -4.67
C ASP A 424 31.73 -13.69 -6.20
N ALA A 425 32.65 -12.96 -6.79
CA ALA A 425 32.70 -12.69 -8.23
C ALA A 425 32.84 -13.97 -9.06
N ALA A 426 33.54 -14.99 -8.53
CA ALA A 426 33.72 -16.28 -9.21
C ALA A 426 32.41 -17.06 -9.26
N TYR A 427 31.68 -17.12 -8.16
CA TYR A 427 30.36 -17.73 -8.07
C TYR A 427 29.37 -17.05 -9.05
N VAL A 428 29.29 -15.71 -9.01
CA VAL A 428 28.42 -14.93 -9.91
C VAL A 428 28.73 -15.21 -11.37
N THR A 429 30.03 -15.20 -11.72
CA THR A 429 30.49 -15.47 -13.09
C THR A 429 30.12 -16.90 -13.51
N GLY A 430 30.33 -17.89 -12.66
CA GLY A 430 30.04 -19.30 -12.95
C GLY A 430 28.56 -19.55 -13.21
N GLN A 431 27.68 -19.00 -12.34
CA GLN A 431 26.24 -19.21 -12.44
C GLN A 431 25.60 -18.43 -13.61
N LEU A 432 26.09 -17.23 -13.92
CA LEU A 432 25.49 -16.32 -14.89
C LEU A 432 26.26 -16.22 -16.22
N ALA A 433 27.39 -16.94 -16.40
CA ALA A 433 28.22 -16.87 -17.60
C ALA A 433 27.44 -17.22 -18.89
N SER A 434 26.56 -18.22 -18.84
CA SER A 434 25.71 -18.61 -19.97
C SER A 434 24.70 -17.53 -20.36
N LEU A 435 24.22 -16.77 -19.39
CA LEU A 435 23.26 -15.68 -19.57
C LEU A 435 23.94 -14.41 -20.12
N ALA A 436 25.15 -14.10 -19.64
CA ALA A 436 25.93 -12.97 -20.12
C ALA A 436 26.43 -13.15 -21.55
N ALA A 437 26.69 -14.39 -21.98
CA ALA A 437 27.21 -14.71 -23.31
C ALA A 437 26.14 -14.81 -24.41
N ASN A 438 24.88 -15.01 -24.07
CA ASN A 438 23.81 -15.25 -25.03
C ASN A 438 22.68 -14.22 -24.89
N GLN A 439 22.65 -13.23 -25.80
CA GLN A 439 21.64 -12.17 -25.83
C GLN A 439 20.20 -12.70 -25.96
N ASP A 440 20.00 -13.82 -26.65
CA ASP A 440 18.67 -14.42 -26.79
C ASP A 440 18.22 -15.08 -25.48
N LEU A 441 19.10 -15.78 -24.77
CA LEU A 441 18.80 -16.34 -23.45
C LEU A 441 18.55 -15.25 -22.43
N SER A 442 19.28 -14.13 -22.46
CA SER A 442 19.05 -13.00 -21.55
C SER A 442 17.69 -12.32 -21.77
N ARG A 443 17.15 -12.34 -22.99
CA ARG A 443 15.80 -11.83 -23.29
C ARG A 443 14.66 -12.72 -22.78
N TYR A 444 14.91 -14.03 -22.66
CA TYR A 444 13.89 -14.99 -22.24
C TYR A 444 13.93 -15.32 -20.75
N ILE A 445 15.09 -15.19 -20.12
CA ILE A 445 15.31 -15.65 -18.73
C ILE A 445 15.47 -14.48 -17.75
N LEU A 446 15.96 -13.34 -18.21
CA LEU A 446 16.13 -12.11 -17.43
C LEU A 446 15.23 -11.00 -17.96
#